data_982293f81b214f1f35dbd3d8687a3dfa
#
_entry.id   982293f81b214f1f35dbd3d8687a3dfa
#
_cell.length_a   1.000
_cell.length_b   1.000
_cell.length_c   1.000
_cell.angle_alpha   90.00
_cell.angle_beta   90.00
_cell.angle_gamma   90.00
#
_symmetry.space_group_name_H-M   'P 1'
#
loop_
_entity.id
_entity.type
_entity.pdbx_description
1 polymer ?
#
loop_
_entity_poly.entity_id
_entity_poly.type
_entity_poly.pdbx_seq_one_letter_code
_entity_poly.pdbx_strand_id
1 'polypeptide(L)'
;AKDIRILAEADTPPFPIEENSKTKEDLRLKYRYLDLRRPDLQKNIMMRSKVTTLVRSFMADEGFIEIETPTLCKSTPEGARDYLVPSRIHPGEFYALPQSPQIYKQLLMCSGYDRYFQIARCYRDEDLRADRQPEFTQIDMELSFVDVDDVIDVNERLLAKLFKEVIGVDVQLPIQRMTYKEAMERFGSDKPDLRFGMELCDVTDVVKDCEFVVFKNAIEAGGNVRGINAEGQGAMPRKKIDALVDFAKGYGAKGLAYIAIHEDGTMKSSFAKFMKDEEMQALVEKMNGKPGDLLLFAADKSKLVYDVLGALRLEIADQLGLLKKDEYRFVWITEFPLLEWSEELGRYQAMHHPFTMPMEEDLQYIESDPGRVRAKAYDIVLNGTEIGGGSVRIHQDDIQEMMFKALGFT
;
A
#
# COMPACT_ATOMS: atom_id res chain seq x y z
N ALA A 1 -28.55 -39.88 14.93
CA ALA A 1 -29.45 -40.26 13.84
C ALA A 1 -30.21 -41.51 14.24
N LYS A 2 -31.49 -41.62 13.83
CA LYS A 2 -32.32 -42.82 14.08
C LYS A 2 -32.24 -43.81 12.91
N ASP A 3 -31.82 -43.29 11.74
CA ASP A 3 -31.67 -44.08 10.50
C ASP A 3 -30.61 -43.40 9.61
N ILE A 4 -29.82 -44.21 8.89
CA ILE A 4 -28.78 -43.74 7.96
C ILE A 4 -28.95 -44.54 6.67
N ARG A 5 -29.21 -43.80 5.57
CA ARG A 5 -29.28 -44.34 4.21
C ARG A 5 -28.03 -43.98 3.44
N ILE A 6 -27.27 -44.95 2.96
CA ILE A 6 -26.16 -44.74 2.03
C ILE A 6 -26.75 -44.52 0.64
N LEU A 7 -26.55 -43.37 0.04
CA LEU A 7 -27.01 -43.02 -1.30
C LEU A 7 -25.99 -43.43 -2.37
N ALA A 8 -24.72 -43.35 -2.08
CA ALA A 8 -23.61 -43.80 -2.91
C ALA A 8 -22.39 -44.08 -2.03
N GLU A 9 -21.59 -45.06 -2.41
CA GLU A 9 -20.29 -45.32 -1.81
C GLU A 9 -19.22 -44.35 -2.40
N ALA A 10 -18.20 -44.03 -1.60
CA ALA A 10 -17.09 -43.19 -2.03
C ALA A 10 -15.77 -43.83 -1.55
N ASP A 11 -14.75 -43.62 -2.36
CA ASP A 11 -13.38 -44.00 -1.97
C ASP A 11 -12.88 -43.12 -0.80
N THR A 12 -11.87 -43.63 -0.09
CA THR A 12 -11.20 -42.88 0.97
C THR A 12 -10.60 -41.59 0.42
N PRO A 13 -10.92 -40.42 0.99
CA PRO A 13 -10.35 -39.15 0.55
C PRO A 13 -8.80 -39.17 0.65
N PRO A 14 -8.09 -38.47 -0.26
CA PRO A 14 -6.63 -38.42 -0.28
C PRO A 14 -6.00 -37.71 0.93
N PHE A 15 -6.81 -36.98 1.70
CA PHE A 15 -6.43 -36.32 2.95
C PHE A 15 -7.65 -36.08 3.84
N PRO A 16 -7.46 -35.93 5.17
CA PRO A 16 -8.54 -35.58 6.09
C PRO A 16 -9.11 -34.19 5.81
N ILE A 17 -10.45 -34.07 5.90
CA ILE A 17 -11.15 -32.78 5.79
C ILE A 17 -11.28 -32.20 7.20
N GLU A 18 -10.29 -31.42 7.61
CA GLU A 18 -10.19 -30.85 8.96
C GLU A 18 -9.60 -29.44 8.91
N GLU A 19 -9.92 -28.64 9.91
CA GLU A 19 -9.33 -27.30 10.08
C GLU A 19 -7.81 -27.40 10.30
N ASN A 20 -7.07 -26.40 9.84
CA ASN A 20 -5.62 -26.31 10.02
C ASN A 20 -4.84 -27.55 9.51
N SER A 21 -5.32 -28.18 8.44
CA SER A 21 -4.71 -29.36 7.85
C SER A 21 -3.22 -29.15 7.55
N LYS A 22 -2.39 -30.14 7.91
CA LYS A 22 -0.96 -30.19 7.60
C LYS A 22 -0.67 -30.80 6.22
N THR A 23 -1.69 -31.14 5.46
CA THR A 23 -1.55 -31.68 4.10
C THR A 23 -0.84 -30.68 3.20
N LYS A 24 0.15 -31.16 2.42
CA LYS A 24 0.92 -30.33 1.48
C LYS A 24 -0.01 -29.64 0.49
N GLU A 25 0.35 -28.42 0.12
CA GLU A 25 -0.45 -27.57 -0.74
C GLU A 25 -0.72 -28.19 -2.11
N ASP A 26 0.28 -28.81 -2.74
CA ASP A 26 0.14 -29.48 -4.04
C ASP A 26 -0.98 -30.51 -4.05
N LEU A 27 -1.11 -31.32 -2.98
CA LEU A 27 -2.16 -32.32 -2.88
C LEU A 27 -3.52 -31.66 -2.64
N ARG A 28 -3.59 -30.61 -1.84
CA ARG A 28 -4.81 -29.84 -1.60
C ARG A 28 -5.31 -29.13 -2.87
N LEU A 29 -4.38 -28.58 -3.67
CA LEU A 29 -4.70 -27.94 -4.94
C LEU A 29 -5.18 -28.96 -5.98
N LYS A 30 -4.55 -30.14 -6.03
CA LYS A 30 -4.98 -31.24 -6.92
C LYS A 30 -6.44 -31.67 -6.66
N TYR A 31 -6.83 -31.70 -5.41
CA TYR A 31 -8.19 -32.08 -4.98
C TYR A 31 -8.91 -30.88 -4.34
N ARG A 32 -8.87 -29.74 -5.01
CA ARG A 32 -9.37 -28.47 -4.48
C ARG A 32 -10.82 -28.52 -4.01
N TYR A 33 -11.67 -29.26 -4.70
CA TYR A 33 -13.08 -29.47 -4.33
C TYR A 33 -13.26 -30.18 -2.97
N LEU A 34 -12.33 -31.03 -2.57
CA LEU A 34 -12.29 -31.63 -1.22
C LEU A 34 -11.72 -30.64 -0.19
N ASP A 35 -10.66 -29.94 -0.54
CA ASP A 35 -10.05 -28.93 0.32
C ASP A 35 -11.05 -27.82 0.69
N LEU A 36 -11.91 -27.41 -0.27
CA LEU A 36 -12.97 -26.42 -0.04
C LEU A 36 -14.07 -26.89 0.93
N ARG A 37 -14.12 -28.16 1.31
CA ARG A 37 -15.03 -28.67 2.35
C ARG A 37 -14.53 -28.36 3.76
N ARG A 38 -13.29 -27.93 3.91
CA ARG A 38 -12.72 -27.55 5.22
C ARG A 38 -13.44 -26.32 5.76
N PRO A 39 -13.80 -26.30 7.06
CA PRO A 39 -14.56 -25.19 7.65
C PRO A 39 -13.86 -23.84 7.55
N ASP A 40 -12.53 -23.80 7.71
CA ASP A 40 -11.72 -22.58 7.58
C ASP A 40 -11.78 -21.98 6.18
N LEU A 41 -11.75 -22.79 5.12
CA LEU A 41 -11.87 -22.32 3.74
C LEU A 41 -13.31 -21.97 3.37
N GLN A 42 -14.30 -22.76 3.82
CA GLN A 42 -15.71 -22.45 3.62
C GLN A 42 -16.08 -21.10 4.22
N LYS A 43 -15.58 -20.81 5.45
CA LYS A 43 -15.80 -19.54 6.13
C LYS A 43 -15.36 -18.35 5.27
N ASN A 44 -14.21 -18.46 4.59
CA ASN A 44 -13.71 -17.37 3.73
C ASN A 44 -14.62 -17.13 2.53
N ILE A 45 -15.11 -18.20 1.88
CA ILE A 45 -16.03 -18.08 0.74
C ILE A 45 -17.39 -17.53 1.17
N MET A 46 -17.92 -18.00 2.31
CA MET A 46 -19.17 -17.49 2.88
C MET A 46 -19.05 -16.01 3.27
N MET A 47 -17.91 -15.61 3.87
CA MET A 47 -17.60 -14.22 4.19
C MET A 47 -17.61 -13.36 2.92
N ARG A 48 -16.93 -13.79 1.86
CA ARG A 48 -16.90 -13.08 0.57
C ARG A 48 -18.33 -12.90 0.01
N SER A 49 -19.15 -13.94 0.05
CA SER A 49 -20.55 -13.86 -0.38
C SER A 49 -21.36 -12.85 0.44
N LYS A 50 -21.19 -12.87 1.77
CA LYS A 50 -21.82 -11.90 2.68
C LYS A 50 -21.41 -10.48 2.37
N VAL A 51 -20.09 -10.23 2.21
CA VAL A 51 -19.54 -8.91 1.84
C VAL A 51 -20.17 -8.41 0.54
N THR A 52 -20.19 -9.22 -0.50
CA THR A 52 -20.78 -8.85 -1.81
C THR A 52 -22.25 -8.46 -1.69
N THR A 53 -23.05 -9.21 -0.91
CA THR A 53 -24.46 -8.90 -0.67
C THR A 53 -24.65 -7.58 0.08
N LEU A 54 -23.85 -7.36 1.11
CA LEU A 54 -23.89 -6.11 1.90
C LEU A 54 -23.48 -4.89 1.07
N VAL A 55 -22.45 -5.02 0.23
CA VAL A 55 -22.05 -3.96 -0.70
C VAL A 55 -23.19 -3.59 -1.62
N ARG A 56 -23.84 -4.57 -2.26
CA ARG A 56 -24.96 -4.30 -3.16
C ARG A 56 -26.11 -3.58 -2.47
N SER A 57 -26.47 -4.03 -1.25
CA SER A 57 -27.53 -3.36 -0.48
C SER A 57 -27.12 -1.92 -0.13
N PHE A 58 -25.92 -1.71 0.39
CA PHE A 58 -25.43 -0.39 0.75
C PHE A 58 -25.41 0.54 -0.46
N MET A 59 -24.82 0.12 -1.58
CA MET A 59 -24.71 0.94 -2.77
C MET A 59 -26.07 1.30 -3.36
N ALA A 60 -27.02 0.37 -3.36
CA ALA A 60 -28.39 0.64 -3.78
C ALA A 60 -29.08 1.67 -2.86
N ASP A 61 -28.92 1.56 -1.55
CA ASP A 61 -29.46 2.53 -0.57
C ASP A 61 -28.85 3.93 -0.76
N GLU A 62 -27.58 4.03 -1.22
CA GLU A 62 -26.89 5.28 -1.56
C GLU A 62 -27.24 5.80 -2.96
N GLY A 63 -28.14 5.15 -3.69
CA GLY A 63 -28.60 5.57 -5.01
C GLY A 63 -27.66 5.22 -6.17
N PHE A 64 -26.73 4.28 -5.97
CA PHE A 64 -25.89 3.76 -7.06
C PHE A 64 -26.65 2.72 -7.89
N ILE A 65 -26.31 2.66 -9.16
CA ILE A 65 -26.80 1.68 -10.12
C ILE A 65 -25.69 0.67 -10.41
N GLU A 66 -25.94 -0.62 -10.17
CA GLU A 66 -25.01 -1.69 -10.58
C GLU A 66 -25.12 -1.92 -12.08
N ILE A 67 -24.03 -1.72 -12.81
CA ILE A 67 -23.98 -1.94 -14.26
C ILE A 67 -22.80 -2.85 -14.58
N GLU A 68 -23.10 -4.00 -15.20
CA GLU A 68 -22.11 -4.94 -15.68
C GLU A 68 -21.54 -4.45 -17.01
N THR A 69 -20.20 -4.41 -17.10
CA THR A 69 -19.45 -3.95 -18.27
C THR A 69 -18.79 -5.09 -19.02
N PRO A 70 -18.52 -4.96 -20.33
CA PRO A 70 -17.86 -5.99 -21.12
C PRO A 70 -16.49 -6.37 -20.58
N THR A 71 -16.16 -7.68 -20.60
CA THR A 71 -14.84 -8.21 -20.23
C THR A 71 -13.90 -8.28 -21.43
N LEU A 72 -14.41 -8.52 -22.65
CA LEU A 72 -13.62 -8.44 -23.87
C LEU A 72 -13.62 -6.99 -24.36
N CYS A 73 -12.55 -6.28 -24.13
CA CYS A 73 -12.44 -4.87 -24.45
C CYS A 73 -11.17 -4.55 -25.27
N LYS A 74 -10.97 -3.29 -25.57
CA LYS A 74 -9.76 -2.77 -26.19
C LYS A 74 -8.71 -2.51 -25.11
N SER A 75 -7.44 -2.73 -25.44
CA SER A 75 -6.31 -2.36 -24.56
C SER A 75 -6.35 -0.89 -24.19
N THR A 76 -6.06 -0.61 -22.92
CA THR A 76 -6.10 0.74 -22.34
C THR A 76 -4.83 1.02 -21.53
N PRO A 77 -4.28 2.23 -21.56
CA PRO A 77 -3.05 2.58 -20.85
C PRO A 77 -3.33 2.89 -19.36
N GLU A 78 -3.67 1.87 -18.56
CA GLU A 78 -3.98 2.03 -17.13
C GLU A 78 -2.79 1.74 -16.19
N GLY A 79 -1.59 1.49 -16.72
CA GLY A 79 -0.37 1.32 -15.93
C GLY A 79 0.14 -0.13 -15.81
N ALA A 80 -0.74 -1.14 -15.77
CA ALA A 80 -0.36 -2.55 -15.81
C ALA A 80 -0.27 -3.08 -17.25
N ARG A 81 0.25 -4.29 -17.44
CA ARG A 81 0.18 -4.99 -18.72
C ARG A 81 -1.15 -5.72 -18.85
N ASP A 82 -1.69 -5.72 -20.07
CA ASP A 82 -2.96 -6.39 -20.38
C ASP A 82 -2.76 -7.87 -20.68
N TYR A 83 -3.71 -8.70 -20.26
CA TYR A 83 -3.89 -10.03 -20.82
C TYR A 83 -4.59 -9.94 -22.17
N LEU A 84 -4.00 -10.51 -23.23
CA LEU A 84 -4.54 -10.46 -24.57
C LEU A 84 -5.27 -11.76 -24.93
N VAL A 85 -6.42 -11.62 -25.58
CA VAL A 85 -7.22 -12.74 -26.11
C VAL A 85 -7.25 -12.63 -27.61
N PRO A 86 -6.67 -13.58 -28.39
CA PRO A 86 -6.64 -13.50 -29.84
C PRO A 86 -8.05 -13.61 -30.44
N SER A 87 -8.33 -12.79 -31.46
CA SER A 87 -9.59 -12.85 -32.20
C SER A 87 -9.54 -13.98 -33.22
N ARG A 88 -10.50 -14.88 -33.15
CA ARG A 88 -10.64 -15.93 -34.17
C ARG A 88 -11.19 -15.38 -35.52
N ILE A 89 -11.99 -14.31 -35.44
CA ILE A 89 -12.69 -13.74 -36.60
C ILE A 89 -11.77 -12.75 -37.36
N HIS A 90 -10.91 -12.05 -36.61
CA HIS A 90 -9.99 -11.05 -37.16
C HIS A 90 -8.53 -11.49 -36.90
N PRO A 91 -7.90 -12.24 -37.82
CA PRO A 91 -6.51 -12.71 -37.66
C PRO A 91 -5.53 -11.56 -37.45
N GLY A 92 -4.69 -11.65 -36.40
CA GLY A 92 -3.74 -10.61 -36.03
C GLY A 92 -4.28 -9.54 -35.11
N GLU A 93 -5.58 -9.56 -34.78
CA GLU A 93 -6.18 -8.67 -33.81
C GLU A 93 -6.48 -9.37 -32.49
N PHE A 94 -6.54 -8.59 -31.41
CA PHE A 94 -6.68 -9.07 -30.03
C PHE A 94 -7.71 -8.25 -29.26
N TYR A 95 -8.45 -8.92 -28.39
CA TYR A 95 -9.12 -8.28 -27.27
C TYR A 95 -8.14 -8.20 -26.09
N ALA A 96 -8.36 -7.25 -25.20
CA ALA A 96 -7.73 -7.20 -23.89
C ALA A 96 -8.73 -7.56 -22.79
N LEU A 97 -8.24 -8.18 -21.72
CA LEU A 97 -9.02 -8.30 -20.48
C LEU A 97 -8.87 -7.02 -19.67
N PRO A 98 -9.93 -6.50 -19.03
CA PRO A 98 -9.91 -5.18 -18.40
C PRO A 98 -9.02 -5.16 -17.14
N GLN A 99 -8.15 -4.19 -17.03
CA GLN A 99 -7.43 -3.88 -15.80
C GLN A 99 -8.37 -3.29 -14.73
N SER A 100 -9.34 -2.51 -15.20
CA SER A 100 -10.52 -2.01 -14.53
C SER A 100 -11.58 -1.64 -15.58
N PRO A 101 -12.86 -1.40 -15.24
CA PRO A 101 -13.86 -0.94 -16.20
C PRO A 101 -13.76 0.56 -16.53
N GLN A 102 -12.57 1.15 -16.52
CA GLN A 102 -12.34 2.60 -16.55
C GLN A 102 -13.02 3.32 -17.71
N ILE A 103 -12.83 2.85 -18.95
CA ILE A 103 -13.45 3.49 -20.13
C ILE A 103 -14.97 3.44 -20.03
N TYR A 104 -15.51 2.28 -19.65
CA TYR A 104 -16.95 2.09 -19.59
C TYR A 104 -17.61 2.94 -18.52
N LYS A 105 -17.03 3.03 -17.33
CA LYS A 105 -17.59 3.86 -16.25
C LYS A 105 -17.53 5.36 -16.57
N GLN A 106 -16.49 5.82 -17.27
CA GLN A 106 -16.46 7.21 -17.78
C GLN A 106 -17.55 7.46 -18.82
N LEU A 107 -17.76 6.54 -19.75
CA LEU A 107 -18.85 6.63 -20.73
C LEU A 107 -20.24 6.61 -20.06
N LEU A 108 -20.39 5.85 -18.97
CA LEU A 108 -21.63 5.84 -18.19
C LEU A 108 -21.88 7.19 -17.51
N MET A 109 -20.84 7.86 -16.99
CA MET A 109 -20.96 9.24 -16.48
C MET A 109 -21.45 10.19 -17.58
N CYS A 110 -20.85 10.13 -18.79
CA CYS A 110 -21.30 10.90 -19.95
C CYS A 110 -22.74 10.55 -20.38
N SER A 111 -23.22 9.34 -20.08
CA SER A 111 -24.56 8.87 -20.38
C SER A 111 -25.59 9.22 -19.30
N GLY A 112 -25.19 9.95 -18.25
CA GLY A 112 -26.09 10.40 -17.18
C GLY A 112 -26.33 9.38 -16.06
N TYR A 113 -25.50 8.37 -15.93
CA TYR A 113 -25.52 7.43 -14.79
C TYR A 113 -24.61 7.97 -13.68
N ASP A 114 -25.02 9.00 -13.01
CA ASP A 114 -24.20 9.80 -12.08
C ASP A 114 -23.64 9.05 -10.87
N ARG A 115 -24.16 7.86 -10.56
CA ARG A 115 -23.68 6.99 -9.50
C ARG A 115 -23.68 5.54 -9.99
N TYR A 116 -22.54 5.11 -10.48
CA TYR A 116 -22.28 3.77 -10.96
C TYR A 116 -21.49 2.97 -9.94
N PHE A 117 -21.77 1.67 -9.80
CA PHE A 117 -20.87 0.70 -9.21
C PHE A 117 -20.93 -0.66 -9.90
N GLN A 118 -19.94 -1.48 -9.66
CA GLN A 118 -19.87 -2.86 -10.12
C GLN A 118 -18.97 -3.69 -9.19
N ILE A 119 -19.35 -4.94 -8.93
CA ILE A 119 -18.44 -5.95 -8.38
C ILE A 119 -17.62 -6.50 -9.56
N ALA A 120 -16.58 -5.77 -9.95
CA ALA A 120 -15.87 -5.96 -11.20
C ALA A 120 -14.77 -7.01 -11.09
N ARG A 121 -14.68 -7.89 -12.09
CA ARG A 121 -13.52 -8.76 -12.28
C ARG A 121 -12.46 -8.00 -13.06
N CYS A 122 -11.24 -7.92 -12.48
CA CYS A 122 -10.10 -7.19 -13.04
C CYS A 122 -8.92 -8.12 -13.27
N TYR A 123 -8.09 -7.80 -14.27
CA TYR A 123 -6.97 -8.61 -14.74
C TYR A 123 -5.74 -7.74 -14.95
N ARG A 124 -4.60 -8.13 -14.36
CA ARG A 124 -3.33 -7.41 -14.53
C ARG A 124 -2.19 -8.41 -14.67
N ASP A 125 -1.44 -8.33 -15.76
CA ASP A 125 -0.27 -9.16 -15.99
C ASP A 125 0.95 -8.55 -15.31
N GLU A 126 1.01 -8.73 -14.01
CA GLU A 126 2.07 -8.23 -13.12
C GLU A 126 2.67 -9.37 -12.31
N ASP A 127 3.85 -9.12 -11.74
CA ASP A 127 4.51 -10.07 -10.85
C ASP A 127 3.66 -10.35 -9.61
N LEU A 128 3.54 -11.62 -9.26
CA LEU A 128 2.81 -12.07 -8.08
C LEU A 128 3.49 -11.57 -6.80
N ARG A 129 2.69 -11.03 -5.89
CA ARG A 129 3.11 -10.65 -4.53
C ARG A 129 2.09 -11.17 -3.53
N ALA A 130 2.40 -11.06 -2.23
CA ALA A 130 1.49 -11.52 -1.18
C ALA A 130 0.10 -10.86 -1.25
N ASP A 131 0.04 -9.61 -1.69
CA ASP A 131 -1.15 -8.75 -1.82
C ASP A 131 -1.64 -8.55 -3.27
N ARG A 132 -0.98 -9.15 -4.29
CA ARG A 132 -1.32 -8.98 -5.70
C ARG A 132 -1.56 -10.30 -6.40
N GLN A 133 -2.72 -10.40 -7.04
CA GLN A 133 -3.12 -11.52 -7.89
C GLN A 133 -3.36 -11.04 -9.31
N PRO A 134 -3.09 -11.89 -10.34
CA PRO A 134 -3.29 -11.50 -11.75
C PRO A 134 -4.77 -11.34 -12.10
N GLU A 135 -5.64 -11.96 -11.32
CA GLU A 135 -7.10 -11.89 -11.43
C GLU A 135 -7.68 -11.61 -10.04
N PHE A 136 -8.43 -10.52 -9.91
CA PHE A 136 -8.99 -10.08 -8.64
C PHE A 136 -10.34 -9.39 -8.83
N THR A 137 -11.02 -9.08 -7.73
CA THR A 137 -12.31 -8.40 -7.75
C THR A 137 -12.21 -7.05 -7.09
N GLN A 138 -12.76 -6.02 -7.73
CA GLN A 138 -12.91 -4.68 -7.15
C GLN A 138 -14.39 -4.40 -6.83
N ILE A 139 -14.63 -3.65 -5.77
CA ILE A 139 -15.82 -2.83 -5.62
C ILE A 139 -15.51 -1.55 -6.38
N ASP A 140 -15.86 -1.51 -7.63
CA ASP A 140 -15.58 -0.37 -8.51
C ASP A 140 -16.75 0.61 -8.50
N MET A 141 -16.46 1.90 -8.44
CA MET A 141 -17.48 2.94 -8.45
C MET A 141 -17.01 4.19 -9.19
N GLU A 142 -17.97 4.92 -9.75
CA GLU A 142 -17.73 6.22 -10.37
C GLU A 142 -18.90 7.16 -10.04
N LEU A 143 -18.59 8.42 -9.75
CA LEU A 143 -19.56 9.43 -9.39
C LEU A 143 -19.34 10.70 -10.22
N SER A 144 -20.44 11.35 -10.66
CA SER A 144 -20.41 12.66 -11.29
C SER A 144 -20.66 13.77 -10.27
N PHE A 145 -20.16 14.98 -10.55
CA PHE A 145 -20.42 16.21 -9.78
C PHE A 145 -20.03 16.16 -8.31
N VAL A 146 -18.91 15.47 -8.00
CA VAL A 146 -18.38 15.27 -6.65
C VAL A 146 -16.90 15.63 -6.60
N ASP A 147 -16.37 15.87 -5.39
CA ASP A 147 -14.94 16.00 -5.14
C ASP A 147 -14.45 14.87 -4.22
N VAL A 148 -13.17 14.89 -3.85
CA VAL A 148 -12.48 13.88 -3.04
C VAL A 148 -13.26 13.54 -1.76
N ASP A 149 -13.73 14.54 -1.04
CA ASP A 149 -14.42 14.36 0.24
C ASP A 149 -15.73 13.59 0.12
N ASP A 150 -16.49 13.79 -0.96
CA ASP A 150 -17.75 13.09 -1.19
C ASP A 150 -17.51 11.58 -1.40
N VAL A 151 -16.45 11.24 -2.15
CA VAL A 151 -16.08 9.83 -2.39
C VAL A 151 -15.54 9.17 -1.14
N ILE A 152 -14.72 9.89 -0.37
CA ILE A 152 -14.20 9.42 0.92
C ILE A 152 -15.36 9.11 1.88
N ASP A 153 -16.34 10.01 2.02
CA ASP A 153 -17.49 9.83 2.91
C ASP A 153 -18.30 8.56 2.60
N VAL A 154 -18.61 8.34 1.32
CA VAL A 154 -19.33 7.11 0.89
C VAL A 154 -18.52 5.86 1.28
N ASN A 155 -17.21 5.86 1.03
CA ASN A 155 -16.35 4.71 1.33
C ASN A 155 -16.17 4.49 2.83
N GLU A 156 -16.06 5.54 3.64
CA GLU A 156 -16.00 5.43 5.10
C GLU A 156 -17.25 4.77 5.67
N ARG A 157 -18.43 5.19 5.22
CA ARG A 157 -19.70 4.61 5.65
C ARG A 157 -19.85 3.16 5.18
N LEU A 158 -19.39 2.83 3.96
CA LEU A 158 -19.35 1.45 3.47
C LEU A 158 -18.42 0.57 4.33
N LEU A 159 -17.19 1.02 4.60
CA LEU A 159 -16.22 0.29 5.41
C LEU A 159 -16.74 0.07 6.83
N ALA A 160 -17.29 1.11 7.47
CA ALA A 160 -17.86 0.99 8.81
C ALA A 160 -18.98 -0.05 8.87
N LYS A 161 -19.90 -0.04 7.88
CA LYS A 161 -20.96 -1.05 7.77
C LYS A 161 -20.41 -2.46 7.56
N LEU A 162 -19.47 -2.64 6.65
CA LEU A 162 -18.88 -3.95 6.34
C LEU A 162 -18.17 -4.54 7.56
N PHE A 163 -17.30 -3.77 8.22
CA PHE A 163 -16.55 -4.24 9.40
C PHE A 163 -17.49 -4.57 10.55
N LYS A 164 -18.50 -3.75 10.79
CA LYS A 164 -19.50 -4.01 11.83
C LYS A 164 -20.30 -5.28 11.58
N GLU A 165 -20.84 -5.44 10.37
CA GLU A 165 -21.78 -6.54 10.09
C GLU A 165 -21.07 -7.87 9.78
N VAL A 166 -19.82 -7.84 9.25
CA VAL A 166 -19.10 -9.07 8.88
C VAL A 166 -18.29 -9.63 10.04
N ILE A 167 -17.55 -8.78 10.76
CA ILE A 167 -16.61 -9.22 11.81
C ILE A 167 -16.86 -8.58 13.18
N GLY A 168 -17.90 -7.72 13.32
CA GLY A 168 -18.30 -7.12 14.59
C GLY A 168 -17.38 -6.01 15.10
N VAL A 169 -16.57 -5.41 14.22
CA VAL A 169 -15.62 -4.34 14.56
C VAL A 169 -16.24 -2.98 14.24
N ASP A 170 -16.19 -2.06 15.21
CA ASP A 170 -16.61 -0.68 15.03
C ASP A 170 -15.45 0.16 14.48
N VAL A 171 -15.59 0.66 13.26
CA VAL A 171 -14.65 1.60 12.66
C VAL A 171 -14.98 3.01 13.10
N GLN A 172 -14.02 3.71 13.69
CA GLN A 172 -14.20 5.11 14.10
C GLN A 172 -14.22 6.03 12.88
N LEU A 173 -15.23 6.87 12.78
CA LEU A 173 -15.37 7.86 11.71
C LEU A 173 -15.28 9.29 12.30
N PRO A 174 -14.74 10.27 11.55
CA PRO A 174 -14.07 10.09 10.27
C PRO A 174 -12.75 9.32 10.41
N ILE A 175 -12.34 8.60 9.37
CA ILE A 175 -11.04 7.94 9.32
C ILE A 175 -9.93 9.01 9.25
N GLN A 176 -8.84 8.78 9.96
CA GLN A 176 -7.67 9.66 9.95
C GLN A 176 -7.17 9.87 8.51
N ARG A 177 -6.81 11.12 8.19
CA ARG A 177 -6.16 11.47 6.93
C ARG A 177 -4.71 11.86 7.15
N MET A 178 -3.87 11.57 6.18
CA MET A 178 -2.44 11.89 6.15
C MET A 178 -2.04 12.22 4.72
N THR A 179 -1.23 13.23 4.51
CA THR A 179 -0.67 13.48 3.18
C THR A 179 0.39 12.45 2.82
N TYR A 180 0.57 12.20 1.52
CA TYR A 180 1.66 11.34 1.02
C TYR A 180 3.02 11.75 1.59
N LYS A 181 3.31 13.05 1.59
CA LYS A 181 4.56 13.59 2.14
C LYS A 181 4.73 13.21 3.61
N GLU A 182 3.69 13.42 4.41
CA GLU A 182 3.69 13.09 5.83
C GLU A 182 3.87 11.58 6.07
N ALA A 183 3.20 10.73 5.29
CA ALA A 183 3.32 9.28 5.35
C ALA A 183 4.76 8.83 5.06
N MET A 184 5.39 9.37 4.03
CA MET A 184 6.78 9.08 3.68
C MET A 184 7.75 9.58 4.75
N GLU A 185 7.58 10.79 5.25
CA GLU A 185 8.45 11.38 6.28
C GLU A 185 8.39 10.65 7.61
N ARG A 186 7.20 10.18 8.03
CA ARG A 186 6.99 9.53 9.33
C ARG A 186 7.14 8.01 9.29
N PHE A 187 6.81 7.36 8.19
CA PHE A 187 6.74 5.90 8.13
C PHE A 187 7.59 5.28 7.02
N GLY A 188 8.13 6.09 6.11
CA GLY A 188 8.92 5.62 4.98
C GLY A 188 8.10 4.83 3.95
N SER A 189 6.78 5.01 3.94
CA SER A 189 5.86 4.29 3.06
C SER A 189 4.57 5.08 2.85
N ASP A 190 4.01 4.99 1.66
CA ASP A 190 2.65 5.43 1.32
C ASP A 190 1.54 4.49 1.87
N LYS A 191 1.95 3.37 2.48
CA LYS A 191 1.07 2.36 3.10
C LYS A 191 1.48 2.14 4.56
N PRO A 192 1.36 3.14 5.45
CA PRO A 192 1.84 3.02 6.81
C PRO A 192 1.01 2.03 7.63
N ASP A 193 1.69 1.18 8.39
CA ASP A 193 1.05 0.40 9.45
C ASP A 193 1.02 1.22 10.74
N LEU A 194 -0.17 1.57 11.20
CA LEU A 194 -0.39 2.43 12.36
C LEU A 194 -0.70 1.66 13.65
N ARG A 195 -0.54 0.33 13.66
CA ARG A 195 -0.76 -0.49 14.86
C ARG A 195 0.31 -0.29 15.92
N PHE A 196 1.44 0.31 15.57
CA PHE A 196 2.56 0.58 16.46
C PHE A 196 3.25 1.90 16.10
N GLY A 197 4.02 2.46 17.01
CA GLY A 197 4.81 3.66 16.82
C GLY A 197 6.05 3.44 15.94
N MET A 198 7.24 3.79 16.44
CA MET A 198 8.53 3.67 15.74
C MET A 198 8.59 4.51 14.48
N GLU A 199 8.12 5.76 14.56
CA GLU A 199 8.16 6.69 13.43
C GLU A 199 9.61 7.07 13.08
N LEU A 200 9.82 7.41 11.80
CA LEU A 200 11.09 7.92 11.32
C LEU A 200 11.31 9.33 11.87
N CYS A 201 12.47 9.58 12.40
CA CYS A 201 12.91 10.90 12.87
C CYS A 201 14.03 11.44 11.97
N ASP A 202 13.86 12.64 11.45
CA ASP A 202 14.90 13.35 10.72
C ASP A 202 15.93 13.92 11.70
N VAL A 203 17.17 13.49 11.57
CA VAL A 203 18.29 13.92 12.40
C VAL A 203 19.39 14.64 11.62
N THR A 204 19.11 14.96 10.36
CA THR A 204 20.06 15.60 9.44
C THR A 204 20.68 16.87 10.02
N ASP A 205 19.86 17.71 10.65
CA ASP A 205 20.27 18.96 11.29
C ASP A 205 21.24 18.76 12.46
N VAL A 206 21.09 17.67 13.20
CA VAL A 206 21.91 17.31 14.37
C VAL A 206 23.29 16.78 13.95
N VAL A 207 23.33 16.00 12.84
CA VAL A 207 24.54 15.28 12.43
C VAL A 207 25.30 15.95 11.28
N LYS A 208 24.84 17.10 10.77
CA LYS A 208 25.43 17.76 9.60
C LYS A 208 26.91 18.14 9.75
N ASP A 209 27.35 18.46 10.98
CA ASP A 209 28.68 18.92 11.28
C ASP A 209 29.58 17.80 11.90
N CYS A 210 29.07 16.56 12.01
CA CYS A 210 29.83 15.44 12.59
C CYS A 210 30.93 14.95 11.64
N GLU A 211 31.94 14.26 12.23
CA GLU A 211 33.05 13.68 11.46
C GLU A 211 32.75 12.30 10.85
N PHE A 212 31.56 11.78 11.03
CA PHE A 212 31.19 10.48 10.48
C PHE A 212 30.94 10.57 8.97
N VAL A 213 31.92 10.11 8.19
CA VAL A 213 31.96 10.25 6.72
C VAL A 213 30.68 9.76 6.00
N VAL A 214 30.02 8.73 6.53
CA VAL A 214 28.79 8.20 5.93
C VAL A 214 27.66 9.23 5.97
N PHE A 215 27.48 9.90 7.11
CA PHE A 215 26.45 10.93 7.25
C PHE A 215 26.80 12.17 6.43
N LYS A 216 28.06 12.61 6.54
CA LYS A 216 28.54 13.77 5.80
C LYS A 216 28.36 13.61 4.29
N ASN A 217 28.81 12.51 3.72
CA ASN A 217 28.70 12.26 2.28
C ASN A 217 27.25 12.20 1.81
N ALA A 218 26.34 11.63 2.61
CA ALA A 218 24.92 11.58 2.29
C ALA A 218 24.31 12.98 2.22
N ILE A 219 24.63 13.83 3.20
CA ILE A 219 24.13 15.21 3.30
C ILE A 219 24.73 16.07 2.17
N GLU A 220 26.04 15.97 1.91
CA GLU A 220 26.73 16.70 0.82
C GLU A 220 26.17 16.30 -0.57
N ALA A 221 25.69 15.08 -0.72
CA ALA A 221 25.02 14.61 -1.94
C ALA A 221 23.54 15.02 -2.04
N GLY A 222 23.04 15.86 -1.13
CA GLY A 222 21.64 16.31 -1.10
C GLY A 222 20.65 15.26 -0.53
N GLY A 223 21.17 14.25 0.15
CA GLY A 223 20.37 13.27 0.89
C GLY A 223 20.07 13.70 2.32
N ASN A 224 19.58 12.78 3.13
CA ASN A 224 19.27 13.01 4.54
C ASN A 224 19.73 11.85 5.44
N VAL A 225 19.69 12.10 6.74
CA VAL A 225 19.91 11.08 7.77
C VAL A 225 18.65 10.99 8.62
N ARG A 226 18.06 9.81 8.66
CA ARG A 226 16.90 9.52 9.50
C ARG A 226 17.16 8.32 10.38
N GLY A 227 16.41 8.22 11.46
CA GLY A 227 16.48 7.09 12.35
C GLY A 227 15.12 6.63 12.84
N ILE A 228 15.11 5.43 13.41
CA ILE A 228 13.97 4.85 14.15
C ILE A 228 14.45 4.46 15.56
N ASN A 229 13.53 4.54 16.53
CA ASN A 229 13.79 4.10 17.90
C ASN A 229 13.07 2.77 18.15
N ALA A 230 13.81 1.68 18.27
CA ALA A 230 13.32 0.39 18.73
C ALA A 230 13.34 0.35 20.26
N GLU A 231 12.24 0.80 20.88
CA GLU A 231 12.11 0.92 22.34
C GLU A 231 12.34 -0.44 23.03
N GLY A 232 13.09 -0.45 24.12
CA GLY A 232 13.39 -1.64 24.91
C GLY A 232 14.36 -2.63 24.25
N GLN A 233 15.02 -2.29 23.12
CA GLN A 233 15.90 -3.19 22.37
C GLN A 233 17.41 -2.89 22.57
N GLY A 234 17.78 -2.05 23.54
CA GLY A 234 19.16 -1.66 23.83
C GLY A 234 20.09 -2.83 24.21
N ALA A 235 19.53 -3.92 24.72
CA ALA A 235 20.26 -5.15 25.03
C ALA A 235 20.28 -6.15 23.85
N MET A 236 19.86 -5.77 22.64
CA MET A 236 19.82 -6.66 21.48
C MET A 236 21.21 -7.25 21.18
N PRO A 237 21.33 -8.59 21.07
CA PRO A 237 22.61 -9.22 20.77
C PRO A 237 23.20 -8.77 19.44
N ARG A 238 24.53 -8.60 19.37
CA ARG A 238 25.25 -8.16 18.18
C ARG A 238 24.84 -8.92 16.91
N LYS A 239 24.69 -10.24 17.00
CA LYS A 239 24.26 -11.08 15.87
C LYS A 239 22.90 -10.66 15.30
N LYS A 240 21.95 -10.24 16.15
CA LYS A 240 20.65 -9.75 15.70
C LYS A 240 20.75 -8.37 15.05
N ILE A 241 21.59 -7.48 15.61
CA ILE A 241 21.86 -6.17 14.98
C ILE A 241 22.50 -6.37 13.61
N ASP A 242 23.48 -7.26 13.49
CA ASP A 242 24.11 -7.59 12.21
C ASP A 242 23.11 -8.14 11.19
N ALA A 243 22.11 -8.93 11.63
CA ALA A 243 21.01 -9.38 10.77
C ALA A 243 20.13 -8.23 10.29
N LEU A 244 19.86 -7.22 11.14
CA LEU A 244 19.13 -6.00 10.70
C LEU A 244 19.95 -5.18 9.70
N VAL A 245 21.29 -5.13 9.86
CA VAL A 245 22.18 -4.49 8.88
C VAL A 245 22.11 -5.21 7.52
N ASP A 246 22.13 -6.54 7.51
CA ASP A 246 22.05 -7.32 6.28
C ASP A 246 20.66 -7.21 5.64
N PHE A 247 19.59 -7.15 6.45
CA PHE A 247 18.25 -6.84 5.98
C PHE A 247 18.19 -5.48 5.28
N ALA A 248 18.74 -4.42 5.90
CA ALA A 248 18.80 -3.08 5.31
C ALA A 248 19.57 -3.06 3.99
N LYS A 249 20.68 -3.82 3.89
CA LYS A 249 21.42 -3.97 2.63
C LYS A 249 20.60 -4.63 1.52
N GLY A 250 19.69 -5.55 1.86
CA GLY A 250 18.74 -6.13 0.92
C GLY A 250 17.83 -5.10 0.25
N TYR A 251 17.60 -3.97 0.91
CA TYR A 251 16.88 -2.80 0.38
C TYR A 251 17.78 -1.75 -0.26
N GLY A 252 19.08 -2.04 -0.43
CA GLY A 252 20.03 -1.16 -1.12
C GLY A 252 20.86 -0.24 -0.19
N ALA A 253 20.68 -0.32 1.14
CA ALA A 253 21.52 0.44 2.05
C ALA A 253 22.98 -0.02 1.99
N LYS A 254 23.92 0.93 2.08
CA LYS A 254 25.36 0.61 2.18
C LYS A 254 25.73 0.08 3.57
N GLY A 255 24.90 0.33 4.57
CA GLY A 255 25.05 -0.06 5.95
C GLY A 255 23.97 0.55 6.83
N LEU A 256 23.98 0.21 8.11
CA LEU A 256 23.06 0.72 9.11
C LEU A 256 23.90 1.17 10.32
N ALA A 257 23.78 2.43 10.69
CA ALA A 257 24.40 2.94 11.90
C ALA A 257 23.47 2.72 13.11
N TYR A 258 24.02 2.53 14.31
CA TYR A 258 23.20 2.32 15.50
C TYR A 258 23.81 2.87 16.78
N ILE A 259 22.93 3.14 17.76
CA ILE A 259 23.24 3.40 19.16
C ILE A 259 22.40 2.46 20.01
N ALA A 260 23.02 1.59 20.78
CA ALA A 260 22.35 0.79 21.82
C ALA A 260 22.55 1.50 23.16
N ILE A 261 21.47 1.88 23.80
CA ILE A 261 21.47 2.52 25.13
C ILE A 261 21.15 1.43 26.15
N HIS A 262 22.11 1.03 26.97
CA HIS A 262 21.89 0.02 27.99
C HIS A 262 21.05 0.57 29.17
N GLU A 263 20.49 -0.32 30.00
CA GLU A 263 19.66 0.06 31.16
C GLU A 263 20.38 0.95 32.17
N ASP A 264 21.70 0.86 32.26
CA ASP A 264 22.56 1.70 33.11
C ASP A 264 22.90 3.07 32.49
N GLY A 265 22.34 3.37 31.30
CA GLY A 265 22.56 4.58 30.54
C GLY A 265 23.88 4.57 29.73
N THR A 266 24.66 3.50 29.77
CA THR A 266 25.85 3.41 28.90
C THR A 266 25.45 3.19 27.46
N MET A 267 26.19 3.84 26.54
CA MET A 267 25.90 3.80 25.10
C MET A 267 26.96 3.01 24.35
N LYS A 268 26.50 2.10 23.48
CA LYS A 268 27.34 1.40 22.52
C LYS A 268 26.90 1.79 21.11
N SER A 269 27.82 2.37 20.34
CA SER A 269 27.51 2.86 19.00
C SER A 269 28.53 2.36 17.96
N SER A 270 28.08 2.20 16.72
CA SER A 270 28.95 1.87 15.58
C SER A 270 29.80 3.07 15.11
N PHE A 271 29.47 4.31 15.52
CA PHE A 271 30.06 5.52 15.02
C PHE A 271 30.44 6.55 16.11
N ALA A 272 30.30 6.22 17.40
CA ALA A 272 30.58 7.17 18.53
C ALA A 272 31.93 7.87 18.45
N LYS A 273 32.98 7.17 17.97
CA LYS A 273 34.33 7.74 17.85
C LYS A 273 34.45 8.89 16.84
N PHE A 274 33.41 9.13 16.03
CA PHE A 274 33.36 10.21 15.04
C PHE A 274 32.37 11.32 15.43
N MET A 275 31.85 11.27 16.66
CA MET A 275 30.91 12.24 17.21
C MET A 275 31.46 12.81 18.50
N LYS A 276 31.15 14.08 18.76
CA LYS A 276 31.36 14.68 20.06
C LYS A 276 30.31 14.23 21.05
N ASP A 277 30.58 14.22 22.33
CA ASP A 277 29.62 13.82 23.37
C ASP A 277 28.33 14.65 23.32
N GLU A 278 28.46 15.95 23.04
CA GLU A 278 27.30 16.86 22.88
C GLU A 278 26.44 16.51 21.68
N GLU A 279 27.05 16.13 20.53
CA GLU A 279 26.35 15.71 19.32
C GLU A 279 25.61 14.36 19.54
N MET A 280 26.29 13.44 20.24
CA MET A 280 25.68 12.14 20.62
C MET A 280 24.47 12.33 21.53
N GLN A 281 24.58 13.22 22.51
CA GLN A 281 23.50 13.53 23.43
C GLN A 281 22.32 14.19 22.71
N ALA A 282 22.59 15.17 21.86
CA ALA A 282 21.57 15.83 21.03
C ALA A 282 20.85 14.84 20.07
N LEU A 283 21.61 13.88 19.52
CA LEU A 283 21.04 12.84 18.66
C LEU A 283 20.11 11.91 19.44
N VAL A 284 20.52 11.44 20.62
CA VAL A 284 19.69 10.62 21.51
C VAL A 284 18.44 11.37 21.95
N GLU A 285 18.56 12.65 22.33
CA GLU A 285 17.44 13.49 22.72
C GLU A 285 16.45 13.70 21.56
N LYS A 286 16.96 14.02 20.36
CA LYS A 286 16.14 14.19 19.14
C LYS A 286 15.33 12.92 18.80
N MET A 287 15.92 11.75 19.05
CA MET A 287 15.30 10.43 18.85
C MET A 287 14.40 9.99 20.02
N ASN A 288 14.23 10.81 21.06
CA ASN A 288 13.55 10.43 22.31
C ASN A 288 14.11 9.12 22.92
N GLY A 289 15.42 8.86 22.72
CA GLY A 289 16.08 7.65 23.21
C GLY A 289 16.20 7.63 24.73
N LYS A 290 15.89 6.48 25.32
CA LYS A 290 15.92 6.22 26.76
C LYS A 290 16.83 5.04 27.08
N PRO A 291 17.30 4.90 28.34
CA PRO A 291 17.93 3.64 28.75
C PRO A 291 17.09 2.43 28.39
N GLY A 292 17.70 1.44 27.76
CA GLY A 292 17.05 0.26 27.24
C GLY A 292 16.70 0.32 25.74
N ASP A 293 16.90 1.43 25.02
CA ASP A 293 16.50 1.58 23.63
C ASP A 293 17.63 1.30 22.62
N LEU A 294 17.23 0.91 21.42
CA LEU A 294 18.12 0.76 20.25
C LEU A 294 17.72 1.75 19.17
N LEU A 295 18.60 2.70 18.87
CA LEU A 295 18.43 3.66 17.81
C LEU A 295 19.15 3.19 16.56
N LEU A 296 18.45 3.21 15.42
CA LEU A 296 18.96 2.74 14.12
C LEU A 296 18.86 3.86 13.09
N PHE A 297 19.92 4.07 12.30
CA PHE A 297 20.02 5.20 11.38
C PHE A 297 20.41 4.74 9.96
N ALA A 298 19.74 5.33 8.97
CA ALA A 298 20.10 5.23 7.56
C ALA A 298 20.44 6.62 7.00
N ALA A 299 21.38 6.67 6.06
CA ALA A 299 21.86 7.89 5.43
C ALA A 299 22.13 7.66 3.95
N ASP A 300 21.37 8.29 3.09
CA ASP A 300 21.52 8.28 1.61
C ASP A 300 20.50 9.26 0.99
N LYS A 301 20.20 9.15 -0.31
CA LYS A 301 19.06 9.85 -0.95
C LYS A 301 17.75 9.54 -0.23
N SER A 302 16.85 10.51 -0.12
CA SER A 302 15.63 10.43 0.69
C SER A 302 14.80 9.17 0.39
N LYS A 303 14.60 8.83 -0.89
CA LYS A 303 13.84 7.63 -1.29
C LYS A 303 14.43 6.36 -0.68
N LEU A 304 15.74 6.16 -0.80
CA LEU A 304 16.41 4.98 -0.25
C LEU A 304 16.31 4.93 1.29
N VAL A 305 16.46 6.08 1.96
CA VAL A 305 16.30 6.15 3.42
C VAL A 305 14.90 5.76 3.85
N TYR A 306 13.87 6.23 3.14
CA TYR A 306 12.48 5.85 3.40
C TYR A 306 12.25 4.35 3.18
N ASP A 307 12.65 3.81 2.04
CA ASP A 307 12.48 2.39 1.70
C ASP A 307 13.15 1.48 2.75
N VAL A 308 14.37 1.82 3.16
CA VAL A 308 15.15 1.05 4.16
C VAL A 308 14.51 1.12 5.53
N LEU A 309 14.23 2.32 6.03
CA LEU A 309 13.71 2.48 7.39
C LEU A 309 12.24 2.04 7.51
N GLY A 310 11.44 2.26 6.48
CA GLY A 310 10.06 1.77 6.42
C GLY A 310 9.98 0.26 6.48
N ALA A 311 10.82 -0.45 5.70
CA ALA A 311 10.91 -1.91 5.75
C ALA A 311 11.48 -2.40 7.09
N LEU A 312 12.53 -1.76 7.60
CA LEU A 312 13.16 -2.13 8.88
C LEU A 312 12.20 -1.96 10.06
N ARG A 313 11.38 -0.91 10.03
CA ARG A 313 10.32 -0.66 11.00
C ARG A 313 9.34 -1.84 11.10
N LEU A 314 8.90 -2.35 9.96
CA LEU A 314 7.98 -3.50 9.89
C LEU A 314 8.65 -4.79 10.35
N GLU A 315 9.89 -5.05 9.93
CA GLU A 315 10.68 -6.22 10.34
C GLU A 315 10.87 -6.28 11.86
N ILE A 316 11.23 -5.15 12.48
CA ILE A 316 11.38 -5.07 13.92
C ILE A 316 10.02 -5.25 14.63
N ALA A 317 8.95 -4.64 14.10
CA ALA A 317 7.62 -4.78 14.67
C ALA A 317 7.12 -6.23 14.64
N ASP A 318 7.39 -6.97 13.56
CA ASP A 318 7.05 -8.39 13.46
C ASP A 318 7.86 -9.22 14.48
N GLN A 319 9.17 -9.03 14.58
CA GLN A 319 10.02 -9.70 15.56
C GLN A 319 9.58 -9.45 17.01
N LEU A 320 9.02 -8.29 17.29
CA LEU A 320 8.53 -7.88 18.62
C LEU A 320 7.05 -8.24 18.86
N GLY A 321 6.37 -8.83 17.89
CA GLY A 321 4.94 -9.18 17.98
C GLY A 321 4.01 -7.99 18.10
N LEU A 322 4.38 -6.83 17.55
CA LEU A 322 3.58 -5.61 17.57
C LEU A 322 2.47 -5.59 16.50
N LEU A 323 2.57 -6.47 15.49
CA LEU A 323 1.60 -6.58 14.40
C LEU A 323 0.36 -7.39 14.83
N LYS A 324 -0.43 -6.85 15.73
CA LYS A 324 -1.62 -7.53 16.28
C LYS A 324 -2.66 -7.77 15.19
N LYS A 325 -3.14 -9.02 15.06
CA LYS A 325 -4.06 -9.44 14.00
C LYS A 325 -5.51 -9.01 14.23
N ASP A 326 -5.87 -8.71 15.47
CA ASP A 326 -7.21 -8.30 15.92
C ASP A 326 -7.36 -6.78 16.04
N GLU A 327 -6.33 -6.03 15.66
CA GLU A 327 -6.33 -4.57 15.64
C GLU A 327 -6.42 -4.07 14.19
N TYR A 328 -7.35 -3.12 13.96
CA TYR A 328 -7.64 -2.56 12.63
C TYR A 328 -7.41 -1.05 12.67
N ARG A 329 -6.37 -0.57 11.97
CA ARG A 329 -5.99 0.84 11.88
C ARG A 329 -6.10 1.31 10.45
N PHE A 330 -7.09 2.13 10.18
CA PHE A 330 -7.31 2.74 8.88
C PHE A 330 -6.64 4.12 8.79
N VAL A 331 -6.20 4.48 7.60
CA VAL A 331 -5.76 5.84 7.26
C VAL A 331 -5.99 6.11 5.78
N TRP A 332 -6.48 7.30 5.47
CA TRP A 332 -6.48 7.83 4.11
C TRP A 332 -5.14 8.50 3.84
N ILE A 333 -4.50 8.13 2.73
CA ILE A 333 -3.36 8.87 2.19
C ILE A 333 -3.86 9.73 1.05
N THR A 334 -3.51 11.02 1.08
CA THR A 334 -3.98 12.03 0.14
C THR A 334 -2.83 12.86 -0.40
N GLU A 335 -3.07 13.75 -1.34
CA GLU A 335 -2.07 14.66 -1.88
C GLU A 335 -0.83 13.95 -2.43
N PHE A 336 -1.04 12.85 -3.16
CA PHE A 336 0.04 12.18 -3.86
C PHE A 336 0.73 13.10 -4.86
N PRO A 337 2.02 12.92 -5.17
CA PRO A 337 2.63 13.56 -6.33
C PRO A 337 1.83 13.20 -7.60
N LEU A 338 1.59 14.17 -8.45
CA LEU A 338 0.94 13.93 -9.75
C LEU A 338 1.89 13.17 -10.68
N LEU A 339 3.14 13.59 -10.67
CA LEU A 339 4.20 13.13 -11.55
C LEU A 339 5.45 12.74 -10.73
N GLU A 340 6.13 11.70 -11.15
CA GLU A 340 7.42 11.29 -10.60
C GLU A 340 8.47 11.19 -11.73
N TRP A 341 9.72 11.52 -11.39
CA TRP A 341 10.82 11.41 -12.33
C TRP A 341 11.27 9.96 -12.45
N SER A 342 11.29 9.44 -13.67
CA SER A 342 11.85 8.12 -13.98
C SER A 342 13.29 8.26 -14.48
N GLU A 343 14.24 7.77 -13.69
CA GLU A 343 15.67 7.71 -14.10
C GLU A 343 15.86 6.81 -15.34
N GLU A 344 15.09 5.74 -15.44
CA GLU A 344 15.14 4.79 -16.55
C GLU A 344 14.66 5.43 -17.87
N LEU A 345 13.56 6.16 -17.80
CA LEU A 345 12.95 6.79 -18.97
C LEU A 345 13.53 8.19 -19.27
N GLY A 346 14.27 8.79 -18.33
CA GLY A 346 14.79 10.15 -18.42
C GLY A 346 13.69 11.23 -18.58
N ARG A 347 12.48 10.98 -18.06
CA ARG A 347 11.31 11.87 -18.13
C ARG A 347 10.38 11.66 -16.95
N TYR A 348 9.43 12.59 -16.79
CA TYR A 348 8.33 12.41 -15.87
C TYR A 348 7.35 11.33 -16.35
N GLN A 349 6.81 10.58 -15.41
CA GLN A 349 5.69 9.65 -15.59
C GLN A 349 4.59 9.97 -14.58
N ALA A 350 3.35 9.62 -14.91
CA ALA A 350 2.25 9.77 -13.97
C ALA A 350 2.43 8.79 -12.80
N MET A 351 2.25 9.24 -11.57
CA MET A 351 2.33 8.36 -10.42
C MET A 351 1.18 7.35 -10.40
N HIS A 352 -0.02 7.76 -10.78
CA HIS A 352 -1.18 6.88 -10.92
C HIS A 352 -1.50 6.65 -12.41
N HIS A 353 -2.08 7.65 -13.09
CA HIS A 353 -2.43 7.56 -14.52
C HIS A 353 -2.54 8.96 -15.15
N PRO A 354 -2.47 9.07 -16.49
CA PRO A 354 -2.38 10.36 -17.19
C PRO A 354 -3.63 11.25 -17.12
N PHE A 355 -4.71 10.78 -16.57
CA PHE A 355 -5.98 11.51 -16.45
C PHE A 355 -6.38 11.81 -14.99
N THR A 356 -5.43 11.69 -14.05
CA THR A 356 -5.60 12.15 -12.67
C THR A 356 -5.59 13.67 -12.61
N MET A 357 -6.61 14.26 -11.97
CA MET A 357 -6.72 15.72 -11.79
C MET A 357 -5.63 16.23 -10.85
N PRO A 358 -4.84 17.24 -11.26
CA PRO A 358 -3.96 17.97 -10.35
C PRO A 358 -4.77 18.81 -9.35
N MET A 359 -4.16 19.18 -8.22
CA MET A 359 -4.71 20.20 -7.36
C MET A 359 -4.71 21.55 -8.07
N GLU A 360 -5.79 22.32 -7.98
CA GLU A 360 -5.97 23.58 -8.70
C GLU A 360 -4.88 24.61 -8.38
N GLU A 361 -4.46 24.67 -7.11
CA GLU A 361 -3.42 25.60 -6.67
C GLU A 361 -2.04 25.26 -7.22
N ASP A 362 -1.82 24.02 -7.67
CA ASP A 362 -0.55 23.53 -8.19
C ASP A 362 -0.45 23.59 -9.73
N LEU A 363 -1.54 23.90 -10.45
CA LEU A 363 -1.60 23.94 -11.92
C LEU A 363 -0.48 24.80 -12.52
N GLN A 364 -0.13 25.91 -11.88
CA GLN A 364 0.94 26.81 -12.32
C GLN A 364 2.33 26.18 -12.37
N TYR A 365 2.53 25.02 -11.72
CA TYR A 365 3.82 24.33 -11.64
C TYR A 365 3.96 23.20 -12.65
N ILE A 366 2.90 22.76 -13.35
CA ILE A 366 2.94 21.61 -14.25
C ILE A 366 4.07 21.71 -15.31
N GLU A 367 4.28 22.93 -15.87
CA GLU A 367 5.32 23.16 -16.88
C GLU A 367 6.69 23.53 -16.27
N SER A 368 6.71 24.21 -15.12
CA SER A 368 7.93 24.77 -14.54
C SER A 368 8.62 23.84 -13.52
N ASP A 369 7.83 23.10 -12.74
CA ASP A 369 8.30 22.21 -11.68
C ASP A 369 7.31 21.05 -11.50
N PRO A 370 7.24 20.10 -12.48
CA PRO A 370 6.25 19.02 -12.48
C PRO A 370 6.29 18.14 -11.23
N GLY A 371 7.46 17.94 -10.63
CA GLY A 371 7.65 17.13 -9.43
C GLY A 371 7.01 17.72 -8.17
N ARG A 372 6.60 18.99 -8.19
CA ARG A 372 5.94 19.66 -7.08
C ARG A 372 4.42 19.52 -7.11
N VAL A 373 3.85 19.16 -8.25
CA VAL A 373 2.39 19.14 -8.45
C VAL A 373 1.79 17.96 -7.70
N ARG A 374 0.78 18.26 -6.87
CA ARG A 374 -0.01 17.23 -6.14
C ARG A 374 -1.23 16.84 -6.95
N ALA A 375 -1.65 15.60 -6.77
CA ALA A 375 -2.82 14.99 -7.38
C ALA A 375 -4.03 15.02 -6.43
N LYS A 376 -5.23 15.16 -6.98
CA LYS A 376 -6.49 14.83 -6.30
C LYS A 376 -6.70 13.30 -6.28
N ALA A 377 -5.73 12.59 -5.70
CA ALA A 377 -5.74 11.15 -5.53
C ALA A 377 -5.72 10.79 -4.04
N TYR A 378 -6.28 9.63 -3.74
CA TYR A 378 -6.44 9.16 -2.37
C TYR A 378 -6.45 7.63 -2.31
N ASP A 379 -5.76 7.07 -1.33
CA ASP A 379 -5.75 5.63 -1.05
C ASP A 379 -6.19 5.38 0.38
N ILE A 380 -6.98 4.33 0.57
CA ILE A 380 -7.33 3.82 1.91
C ILE A 380 -6.40 2.66 2.26
N VAL A 381 -5.73 2.82 3.39
CA VAL A 381 -4.77 1.85 3.92
C VAL A 381 -5.31 1.24 5.20
N LEU A 382 -5.19 -0.08 5.31
CA LEU A 382 -5.50 -0.84 6.51
C LEU A 382 -4.27 -1.66 6.92
N ASN A 383 -3.71 -1.38 8.10
CA ASN A 383 -2.61 -2.18 8.68
C ASN A 383 -1.42 -2.38 7.71
N GLY A 384 -1.00 -1.33 7.02
CA GLY A 384 0.12 -1.41 6.07
C GLY A 384 -0.23 -1.96 4.69
N THR A 385 -1.52 -2.17 4.40
CA THR A 385 -1.99 -2.67 3.10
C THR A 385 -2.97 -1.66 2.49
N GLU A 386 -2.73 -1.26 1.25
CA GLU A 386 -3.70 -0.53 0.45
C GLU A 386 -4.88 -1.45 0.11
N ILE A 387 -6.07 -1.08 0.53
CA ILE A 387 -7.29 -1.84 0.28
C ILE A 387 -8.19 -1.21 -0.78
N GLY A 388 -7.85 -0.01 -1.23
CA GLY A 388 -8.54 0.70 -2.29
C GLY A 388 -7.95 2.07 -2.53
N GLY A 389 -8.29 2.68 -3.64
CA GLY A 389 -7.85 4.03 -3.99
C GLY A 389 -8.66 4.61 -5.14
N GLY A 390 -8.48 5.88 -5.39
CA GLY A 390 -9.15 6.58 -6.45
C GLY A 390 -8.60 7.99 -6.67
N SER A 391 -9.20 8.68 -7.62
CA SER A 391 -8.86 10.09 -7.89
C SER A 391 -10.02 10.80 -8.57
N VAL A 392 -10.01 12.12 -8.50
CA VAL A 392 -10.79 12.96 -9.40
C VAL A 392 -10.15 12.88 -10.79
N ARG A 393 -10.97 12.75 -11.84
CA ARG A 393 -10.49 12.65 -13.22
C ARG A 393 -10.43 14.03 -13.86
N ILE A 394 -9.45 14.25 -14.74
CA ILE A 394 -9.40 15.45 -15.57
C ILE A 394 -10.64 15.45 -16.48
N HIS A 395 -11.35 16.58 -16.50
CA HIS A 395 -12.54 16.81 -17.32
C HIS A 395 -12.45 18.11 -18.13
N GLN A 396 -11.29 18.77 -18.12
CA GLN A 396 -11.00 19.99 -18.86
C GLN A 396 -9.91 19.71 -19.89
N ASP A 397 -10.15 20.05 -21.14
CA ASP A 397 -9.26 19.73 -22.27
C ASP A 397 -7.89 20.38 -22.12
N ASP A 398 -7.85 21.64 -21.70
CA ASP A 398 -6.61 22.40 -21.48
C ASP A 398 -5.71 21.77 -20.40
N ILE A 399 -6.29 21.28 -19.30
CA ILE A 399 -5.55 20.58 -18.24
C ILE A 399 -5.03 19.22 -18.76
N GLN A 400 -5.85 18.51 -19.54
CA GLN A 400 -5.43 17.24 -20.13
C GLN A 400 -4.29 17.43 -21.15
N GLU A 401 -4.31 18.48 -21.94
CA GLU A 401 -3.23 18.83 -22.85
C GLU A 401 -1.94 19.18 -22.09
N MET A 402 -2.03 19.97 -21.01
CA MET A 402 -0.88 20.26 -20.14
C MET A 402 -0.27 18.98 -19.56
N MET A 403 -1.11 18.05 -19.12
CA MET A 403 -0.68 16.77 -18.57
C MET A 403 0.03 15.92 -19.63
N PHE A 404 -0.52 15.79 -20.84
CA PHE A 404 0.10 15.06 -21.94
C PHE A 404 1.46 15.66 -22.32
N LYS A 405 1.55 16.97 -22.37
CA LYS A 405 2.80 17.68 -22.67
C LYS A 405 3.86 17.42 -21.58
N ALA A 406 3.47 17.46 -20.30
CA ALA A 406 4.39 17.16 -19.19
C ALA A 406 4.90 15.70 -19.23
N LEU A 407 4.09 14.77 -19.72
CA LEU A 407 4.45 13.35 -19.92
C LEU A 407 5.22 13.08 -21.22
N GLY A 408 5.38 14.10 -22.09
CA GLY A 408 6.07 13.96 -23.39
C GLY A 408 5.25 13.22 -24.45
N PHE A 409 3.93 13.21 -24.33
CA PHE A 409 3.04 12.79 -25.42
C PHE A 409 2.92 13.95 -26.43
N THR A 410 3.05 13.63 -27.73
CA THR A 410 2.95 14.58 -28.84
C THR A 410 1.68 14.35 -29.64
#